data_ac6afbd18b85a965737569eda7c96270
#
_entry.id   ac6afbd18b85a965737569eda7c96270
#
_cell.length_a   1.000
_cell.length_b   1.000
_cell.length_c   1.000
_cell.angle_alpha   90.00
_cell.angle_beta   90.00
_cell.angle_gamma   90.00
#
_symmetry.space_group_name_H-M   'P 1'
#
loop_
_entity.id
_entity.type
_entity.pdbx_description
1 polymer ?
#
loop_
_entity_poly.entity_id
_entity_poly.type
_entity_poly.pdbx_seq_one_letter_code
_entity_poly.pdbx_strand_id
1 'polypeptide(L)'
;MFDFTRRNVLKGLFAGTAFASFGGLRLFGADEKKIVVPKLRIGVVSDVHIKLTANTTDVWEKTLKWYDVQGVDVVLVAGDIADTAQLEQLKKFSATWYKVFPNDKGSDGRHVEKLFIQGNHDYIGWRYGATTDERRKERFESSIMKDIKASWDECFHEEWQGIYKKVVKGYTFIGANWPHHTKIGEYMAKHKSEIDPNLPFFYTQHPHPKNTCYGPWAWGHDNGASTKTFTEFPNAIVFTGHSHNPLSDEAGIWQDSFTSIGTASLRYIGHRRGRANGGEPGPVELKSPGVGNSDQHGMLVSVFDDHINIKRRSFAYDESLGPDWTLPLPLGEKKPYAKAHRAQMARRKLPAFAEDAGSQIVVTEFREGKGKLGPHIAVTFPSAVSGGMVFDYEIKAEIGDDHSEHEALGKPIYDVQPRRWTRRIFAPKYFMPLSKRPETATCFFGYTEIPIGESIRFAVTPMDAVGNRGKTIYSKGSKFTKPAAKAAEPAKTAEPPKPAAPAKPAEKPAAK
;
A
#
# COMPACT_ATOMS: atom_id res chain seq x y z
N MET A 1 -34.52 -8.59 3.03
CA MET A 1 -33.59 -8.54 1.89
C MET A 1 -34.15 -7.48 0.94
N PHE A 2 -33.71 -6.23 1.07
CA PHE A 2 -34.22 -5.12 0.25
C PHE A 2 -33.30 -4.90 -0.95
N ASP A 3 -33.89 -5.04 -2.12
CA ASP A 3 -33.23 -4.84 -3.41
C ASP A 3 -33.11 -3.34 -3.71
N PHE A 4 -31.89 -2.78 -3.56
CA PHE A 4 -31.56 -1.40 -3.90
C PHE A 4 -30.94 -1.33 -5.29
N THR A 5 -31.74 -1.42 -6.32
CA THR A 5 -31.30 -1.14 -7.69
C THR A 5 -31.41 0.38 -7.99
N ARG A 6 -30.50 0.91 -8.84
CA ARG A 6 -30.48 2.31 -9.31
C ARG A 6 -31.85 2.82 -9.79
N ARG A 7 -32.68 1.92 -10.32
CA ARG A 7 -34.06 2.23 -10.77
C ARG A 7 -34.98 2.66 -9.63
N ASN A 8 -34.77 2.15 -8.42
CA ASN A 8 -35.62 2.47 -7.27
C ASN A 8 -35.26 3.79 -6.60
N VAL A 9 -34.01 4.24 -6.72
CA VAL A 9 -33.59 5.57 -6.22
C VAL A 9 -34.16 6.69 -7.08
N LEU A 10 -34.25 6.53 -8.41
CA LEU A 10 -34.86 7.50 -9.32
C LEU A 10 -36.40 7.56 -9.20
N LYS A 11 -37.06 6.45 -8.86
CA LYS A 11 -38.51 6.44 -8.67
C LYS A 11 -38.95 7.05 -7.33
N GLY A 12 -38.10 7.04 -6.30
CA GLY A 12 -38.38 7.66 -5.01
C GLY A 12 -38.32 9.21 -5.03
N LEU A 13 -37.65 9.79 -6.02
CA LEU A 13 -37.49 11.24 -6.16
C LEU A 13 -38.65 11.94 -6.94
N PHE A 14 -39.54 11.16 -7.59
CA PHE A 14 -40.64 11.72 -8.39
C PHE A 14 -42.03 11.51 -7.80
N ALA A 15 -42.18 10.93 -6.61
CA ALA A 15 -43.48 10.64 -6.02
C ALA A 15 -43.88 11.60 -4.87
N GLY A 16 -43.42 12.83 -4.90
CA GLY A 16 -43.65 13.80 -3.81
C GLY A 16 -44.08 15.21 -4.25
N THR A 17 -44.90 15.35 -5.31
CA THR A 17 -45.56 16.64 -5.58
C THR A 17 -47.06 16.43 -5.82
N ALA A 18 -47.80 16.34 -4.74
CA ALA A 18 -49.25 16.59 -4.77
C ALA A 18 -49.50 17.99 -4.17
N PHE A 19 -50.19 18.81 -4.94
CA PHE A 19 -50.58 20.18 -4.71
C PHE A 19 -51.16 20.46 -3.31
N ALA A 20 -50.68 21.52 -2.66
CA ALA A 20 -51.44 22.33 -1.75
C ALA A 20 -51.10 23.79 -2.00
N SER A 21 -51.99 24.50 -2.62
CA SER A 21 -51.99 25.95 -2.71
C SER A 21 -52.31 26.56 -1.35
N PHE A 22 -51.34 27.29 -0.76
CA PHE A 22 -51.61 28.39 0.19
C PHE A 22 -50.36 29.30 0.33
N GLY A 23 -50.60 30.61 0.07
CA GLY A 23 -49.92 31.73 0.72
C GLY A 23 -48.39 31.88 0.58
N GLY A 24 -48.01 32.84 -0.21
CA GLY A 24 -46.68 33.48 -0.38
C GLY A 24 -45.66 33.35 0.75
N LEU A 25 -44.75 32.40 0.63
CA LEU A 25 -43.41 32.51 1.20
C LEU A 25 -42.43 32.38 0.04
N ARG A 26 -41.62 33.43 -0.20
CA ARG A 26 -40.45 33.33 -1.08
C ARG A 26 -39.48 32.38 -0.43
N LEU A 27 -39.48 31.10 -0.85
CA LEU A 27 -38.40 30.17 -0.59
C LEU A 27 -37.19 30.68 -1.36
N PHE A 28 -36.13 31.06 -0.62
CA PHE A 28 -34.81 31.29 -1.13
C PHE A 28 -34.43 30.08 -1.96
N GLY A 29 -34.01 30.29 -3.22
CA GLY A 29 -33.63 29.24 -4.12
C GLY A 29 -32.55 28.37 -3.48
N ALA A 30 -32.89 27.12 -3.21
CA ALA A 30 -31.88 26.09 -3.01
C ALA A 30 -31.16 25.94 -4.36
N ASP A 31 -29.91 26.35 -4.44
CA ASP A 31 -29.06 26.05 -5.58
C ASP A 31 -29.17 24.55 -5.83
N GLU A 32 -29.83 24.14 -6.91
CA GLU A 32 -29.78 22.77 -7.39
C GLU A 32 -28.27 22.44 -7.63
N LYS A 33 -27.64 21.75 -6.70
CA LYS A 33 -26.30 21.26 -6.90
C LYS A 33 -26.29 20.34 -8.12
N LYS A 34 -25.87 20.88 -9.25
CA LYS A 34 -25.75 20.17 -10.51
C LYS A 34 -24.91 18.92 -10.23
N ILE A 35 -25.50 17.73 -10.37
CA ILE A 35 -24.76 16.47 -10.20
C ILE A 35 -23.72 16.40 -11.31
N VAL A 36 -22.46 16.64 -10.95
CA VAL A 36 -21.34 16.54 -11.89
C VAL A 36 -21.00 15.07 -12.07
N VAL A 37 -21.18 14.57 -13.30
CA VAL A 37 -20.87 13.19 -13.65
C VAL A 37 -19.46 13.14 -14.24
N PRO A 38 -18.57 12.25 -13.78
CA PRO A 38 -17.25 12.11 -14.38
C PRO A 38 -17.33 11.61 -15.82
N LYS A 39 -16.42 12.12 -16.67
CA LYS A 39 -16.28 11.72 -18.08
C LYS A 39 -15.77 10.31 -18.22
N LEU A 40 -14.91 9.89 -17.29
CA LEU A 40 -14.25 8.58 -17.28
C LEU A 40 -14.12 8.06 -15.85
N ARG A 41 -14.37 6.77 -15.63
CA ARG A 41 -14.09 6.08 -14.37
C ARG A 41 -13.18 4.88 -14.60
N ILE A 42 -12.14 4.77 -13.80
CA ILE A 42 -11.14 3.70 -13.87
C ILE A 42 -11.06 3.00 -12.52
N GLY A 43 -11.29 1.70 -12.47
CA GLY A 43 -10.92 0.85 -11.35
C GLY A 43 -9.45 0.50 -11.46
N VAL A 44 -8.65 0.73 -10.41
CA VAL A 44 -7.20 0.49 -10.44
C VAL A 44 -6.77 -0.40 -9.29
N VAL A 45 -6.09 -1.50 -9.61
CA VAL A 45 -5.51 -2.45 -8.67
C VAL A 45 -4.20 -3.02 -9.21
N SER A 46 -3.49 -3.76 -8.38
CA SER A 46 -2.33 -4.59 -8.77
C SER A 46 -2.14 -5.76 -7.82
N ASP A 47 -1.14 -6.59 -8.12
CA ASP A 47 -0.65 -7.61 -7.20
C ASP A 47 -1.79 -8.49 -6.65
N VAL A 48 -2.58 -9.04 -7.56
CA VAL A 48 -3.74 -9.90 -7.25
C VAL A 48 -3.27 -11.25 -6.74
N HIS A 49 -2.15 -11.76 -7.29
CA HIS A 49 -1.50 -13.01 -6.91
C HIS A 49 -2.48 -14.19 -6.79
N ILE A 50 -3.18 -14.49 -7.86
CA ILE A 50 -4.09 -15.64 -7.89
C ILE A 50 -3.31 -16.93 -7.59
N LYS A 51 -3.78 -17.70 -6.61
CA LYS A 51 -3.24 -19.01 -6.20
C LYS A 51 -4.18 -20.16 -6.54
N LEU A 52 -3.61 -21.33 -6.75
CA LEU A 52 -4.41 -22.55 -6.96
C LEU A 52 -4.94 -23.13 -5.63
N THR A 53 -4.18 -22.94 -4.54
CA THR A 53 -4.41 -23.57 -3.23
C THR A 53 -5.12 -22.68 -2.22
N ALA A 54 -5.42 -21.43 -2.58
CA ALA A 54 -6.08 -20.48 -1.69
C ALA A 54 -7.23 -19.79 -2.41
N ASN A 55 -8.23 -19.36 -1.65
CA ASN A 55 -9.38 -18.63 -2.18
C ASN A 55 -9.02 -17.17 -2.46
N THR A 56 -8.19 -16.94 -3.48
CA THR A 56 -7.71 -15.60 -3.88
C THR A 56 -8.63 -14.93 -4.90
N THR A 57 -9.57 -15.66 -5.47
CA THR A 57 -10.55 -15.14 -6.43
C THR A 57 -11.66 -14.34 -5.76
N ASP A 58 -11.96 -14.59 -4.48
CA ASP A 58 -13.08 -13.93 -3.78
C ASP A 58 -12.87 -12.42 -3.64
N VAL A 59 -11.65 -11.99 -3.28
CA VAL A 59 -11.34 -10.57 -3.19
C VAL A 59 -11.35 -9.92 -4.57
N TRP A 60 -10.90 -10.64 -5.60
CA TRP A 60 -10.95 -10.18 -6.98
C TRP A 60 -12.40 -10.00 -7.44
N GLU A 61 -13.26 -10.99 -7.23
CA GLU A 61 -14.68 -10.91 -7.53
C GLU A 61 -15.39 -9.79 -6.76
N LYS A 62 -15.11 -9.65 -5.45
CA LYS A 62 -15.63 -8.55 -4.63
C LYS A 62 -15.24 -7.19 -5.18
N THR A 63 -14.00 -7.05 -5.60
CA THR A 63 -13.46 -5.81 -6.18
C THR A 63 -14.14 -5.47 -7.50
N LEU A 64 -14.26 -6.45 -8.39
CA LEU A 64 -14.94 -6.27 -9.69
C LEU A 64 -16.42 -5.90 -9.52
N LYS A 65 -17.14 -6.56 -8.62
CA LYS A 65 -18.53 -6.22 -8.29
C LYS A 65 -18.67 -4.78 -7.77
N TRP A 66 -17.71 -4.34 -6.95
CA TRP A 66 -17.71 -2.97 -6.48
C TRP A 66 -17.45 -2.00 -7.64
N TYR A 67 -16.50 -2.29 -8.53
CA TYR A 67 -16.24 -1.49 -9.73
C TYR A 67 -17.45 -1.43 -10.66
N ASP A 68 -18.18 -2.52 -10.82
CA ASP A 68 -19.42 -2.53 -11.62
C ASP A 68 -20.46 -1.57 -11.04
N VAL A 69 -20.69 -1.62 -9.73
CA VAL A 69 -21.60 -0.68 -9.03
C VAL A 69 -21.12 0.78 -9.16
N GLN A 70 -19.78 1.02 -9.16
CA GLN A 70 -19.25 2.37 -9.37
C GLN A 70 -19.37 2.84 -10.83
N GLY A 71 -19.73 1.97 -11.76
CA GLY A 71 -19.87 2.30 -13.17
C GLY A 71 -18.54 2.61 -13.85
N VAL A 72 -17.50 1.78 -13.62
CA VAL A 72 -16.19 1.96 -14.27
C VAL A 72 -16.26 1.68 -15.76
N ASP A 73 -15.49 2.43 -16.53
CA ASP A 73 -15.33 2.26 -17.98
C ASP A 73 -14.09 1.41 -18.30
N VAL A 74 -13.15 1.36 -17.36
CA VAL A 74 -11.87 0.65 -17.48
C VAL A 74 -11.55 -0.02 -16.15
N VAL A 75 -10.99 -1.22 -16.18
CA VAL A 75 -10.29 -1.82 -15.06
C VAL A 75 -8.81 -1.99 -15.42
N LEU A 76 -7.94 -1.33 -14.66
CA LEU A 76 -6.50 -1.38 -14.80
C LEU A 76 -5.91 -2.29 -13.72
N VAL A 77 -5.11 -3.28 -14.16
CA VAL A 77 -4.34 -4.16 -13.26
C VAL A 77 -2.85 -3.98 -13.55
N ALA A 78 -2.14 -3.35 -12.60
CA ALA A 78 -0.72 -2.99 -12.76
C ALA A 78 0.24 -4.16 -12.43
N GLY A 79 -0.05 -5.36 -12.95
CA GLY A 79 0.82 -6.53 -12.89
C GLY A 79 0.59 -7.45 -11.69
N ASP A 80 1.34 -8.56 -11.68
CA ASP A 80 1.30 -9.64 -10.70
C ASP A 80 -0.13 -10.23 -10.54
N ILE A 81 -0.69 -10.64 -11.68
CA ILE A 81 -1.99 -11.30 -11.77
C ILE A 81 -1.91 -12.70 -11.17
N ALA A 82 -0.94 -13.50 -11.64
CA ALA A 82 -0.67 -14.86 -11.17
C ALA A 82 0.44 -14.87 -10.11
N ASP A 83 0.32 -15.71 -9.08
CA ASP A 83 1.33 -15.80 -8.01
C ASP A 83 2.64 -16.49 -8.47
N THR A 84 2.54 -17.45 -9.38
CA THR A 84 3.66 -18.28 -9.85
C THR A 84 3.65 -18.53 -11.36
N ALA A 85 3.11 -17.59 -12.13
CA ALA A 85 3.05 -17.64 -13.60
C ALA A 85 2.34 -18.89 -14.18
N GLN A 86 1.50 -19.60 -13.44
CA GLN A 86 0.82 -20.79 -13.95
C GLN A 86 -0.40 -20.41 -14.78
N LEU A 87 -0.59 -21.06 -15.94
CA LEU A 87 -1.73 -20.79 -16.83
C LEU A 87 -3.08 -20.96 -16.10
N GLU A 88 -3.21 -21.96 -15.25
CA GLU A 88 -4.43 -22.16 -14.45
C GLU A 88 -4.73 -21.01 -13.47
N GLN A 89 -3.71 -20.28 -13.01
CA GLN A 89 -3.92 -19.07 -12.21
C GLN A 89 -4.51 -17.95 -13.07
N LEU A 90 -3.99 -17.78 -14.29
CA LEU A 90 -4.50 -16.78 -15.23
C LEU A 90 -5.95 -17.11 -15.66
N LYS A 91 -6.26 -18.41 -15.91
CA LYS A 91 -7.62 -18.89 -16.20
C LYS A 91 -8.60 -18.58 -15.04
N LYS A 92 -8.18 -18.79 -13.78
CA LYS A 92 -9.02 -18.43 -12.62
C LYS A 92 -9.28 -16.93 -12.55
N PHE A 93 -8.28 -16.12 -12.86
CA PHE A 93 -8.42 -14.67 -12.89
C PHE A 93 -9.42 -14.23 -13.97
N SER A 94 -9.25 -14.72 -15.22
CA SER A 94 -10.12 -14.38 -16.34
C SER A 94 -11.54 -14.91 -16.19
N ALA A 95 -11.71 -16.14 -15.66
CA ALA A 95 -13.03 -16.68 -15.36
C ALA A 95 -13.79 -15.81 -14.33
N THR A 96 -13.09 -15.25 -13.35
CA THR A 96 -13.69 -14.31 -12.40
C THR A 96 -14.06 -12.98 -13.05
N TRP A 97 -13.23 -12.49 -13.98
CA TRP A 97 -13.56 -11.32 -14.81
C TRP A 97 -14.85 -11.53 -15.58
N TYR A 98 -14.95 -12.59 -16.38
CA TYR A 98 -16.13 -12.86 -17.20
C TYR A 98 -17.38 -13.27 -16.41
N LYS A 99 -17.22 -13.72 -15.17
CA LYS A 99 -18.33 -13.90 -14.25
C LYS A 99 -19.00 -12.57 -13.87
N VAL A 100 -18.21 -11.49 -13.70
CA VAL A 100 -18.72 -10.17 -13.32
C VAL A 100 -19.02 -9.29 -14.54
N PHE A 101 -18.18 -9.35 -15.55
CA PHE A 101 -18.29 -8.60 -16.80
C PHE A 101 -18.42 -9.55 -18.01
N PRO A 102 -19.56 -10.26 -18.16
CA PRO A 102 -19.75 -11.16 -19.30
C PRO A 102 -19.68 -10.36 -20.61
N ASN A 103 -18.88 -10.86 -21.56
CA ASN A 103 -18.58 -10.16 -22.83
C ASN A 103 -18.06 -8.72 -22.61
N ASP A 104 -17.28 -8.51 -21.56
CA ASP A 104 -16.72 -7.21 -21.18
C ASP A 104 -17.80 -6.12 -20.92
N LYS A 105 -18.97 -6.53 -20.40
CA LYS A 105 -20.09 -5.63 -20.13
C LYS A 105 -20.43 -5.58 -18.63
N GLY A 106 -20.58 -4.38 -18.13
CA GLY A 106 -21.14 -4.16 -16.80
C GLY A 106 -22.64 -4.45 -16.73
N SER A 107 -23.18 -4.47 -15.51
CA SER A 107 -24.58 -4.79 -15.23
C SER A 107 -25.58 -3.83 -15.90
N ASP A 108 -25.17 -2.62 -16.26
CA ASP A 108 -25.94 -1.62 -17.00
C ASP A 108 -25.72 -1.67 -18.51
N GLY A 109 -24.97 -2.66 -19.02
CA GLY A 109 -24.70 -2.88 -20.43
C GLY A 109 -23.55 -2.06 -21.01
N ARG A 110 -22.90 -1.15 -20.22
CA ARG A 110 -21.72 -0.42 -20.68
C ARG A 110 -20.56 -1.39 -20.95
N HIS A 111 -19.73 -1.09 -21.95
CA HIS A 111 -18.47 -1.79 -22.14
C HIS A 111 -17.50 -1.40 -21.01
N VAL A 112 -16.77 -2.40 -20.49
CA VAL A 112 -15.71 -2.22 -19.51
C VAL A 112 -14.40 -2.73 -20.11
N GLU A 113 -13.47 -1.82 -20.37
CA GLU A 113 -12.20 -2.13 -21.03
C GLU A 113 -11.23 -2.77 -20.04
N LYS A 114 -10.53 -3.82 -20.50
CA LYS A 114 -9.43 -4.46 -19.78
C LYS A 114 -8.12 -3.73 -20.05
N LEU A 115 -7.43 -3.31 -19.00
CA LEU A 115 -6.07 -2.77 -19.10
C LEU A 115 -5.16 -3.56 -18.17
N PHE A 116 -4.88 -4.80 -18.54
CA PHE A 116 -4.09 -5.74 -17.75
C PHE A 116 -2.67 -5.84 -18.28
N ILE A 117 -1.71 -5.81 -17.37
CA ILE A 117 -0.30 -6.04 -17.70
C ILE A 117 0.28 -7.16 -16.82
N GLN A 118 1.37 -7.75 -17.29
CA GLN A 118 2.16 -8.69 -16.52
C GLN A 118 3.12 -7.98 -15.57
N GLY A 119 3.27 -8.53 -14.35
CA GLY A 119 4.36 -8.22 -13.44
C GLY A 119 5.45 -9.29 -13.47
N ASN A 120 6.39 -9.23 -12.51
CA ASN A 120 7.46 -10.22 -12.43
C ASN A 120 6.96 -11.61 -12.02
N HIS A 121 5.91 -11.69 -11.19
CA HIS A 121 5.31 -12.99 -10.84
C HIS A 121 4.66 -13.68 -12.04
N ASP A 122 4.10 -12.93 -12.98
CA ASP A 122 3.57 -13.47 -14.23
C ASP A 122 4.66 -13.90 -15.20
N TYR A 123 5.84 -13.26 -15.15
CA TYR A 123 6.93 -13.48 -16.08
C TYR A 123 7.92 -14.56 -15.62
N ILE A 124 8.41 -14.49 -14.38
CA ILE A 124 9.42 -15.41 -13.84
C ILE A 124 8.93 -16.21 -12.63
N GLY A 125 7.68 -16.05 -12.23
CA GLY A 125 7.10 -16.68 -11.02
C GLY A 125 7.18 -18.20 -11.03
N TRP A 126 7.24 -18.84 -12.20
CA TRP A 126 7.45 -20.28 -12.34
C TRP A 126 8.77 -20.77 -11.69
N ARG A 127 9.75 -19.87 -11.49
CA ARG A 127 10.99 -20.15 -10.77
C ARG A 127 10.84 -20.11 -9.26
N TYR A 128 9.84 -19.37 -8.75
CA TYR A 128 9.71 -19.10 -7.31
C TYR A 128 9.33 -20.37 -6.54
N GLY A 129 10.18 -20.74 -5.54
CA GLY A 129 10.00 -21.95 -4.74
C GLY A 129 10.28 -23.27 -5.49
N ALA A 130 10.79 -23.23 -6.73
CA ALA A 130 11.31 -24.38 -7.43
C ALA A 130 12.82 -24.54 -7.15
N THR A 131 13.17 -25.51 -6.32
CA THR A 131 14.53 -25.71 -5.81
C THR A 131 15.41 -26.57 -6.72
N THR A 132 14.81 -27.36 -7.64
CA THR A 132 15.52 -28.21 -8.61
C THR A 132 15.23 -27.79 -10.04
N ASP A 133 16.08 -28.17 -10.99
CA ASP A 133 15.93 -27.84 -12.40
C ASP A 133 14.77 -28.62 -13.03
N GLU A 134 14.53 -29.87 -12.60
CA GLU A 134 13.38 -30.67 -13.02
C GLU A 134 12.08 -29.97 -12.68
N ARG A 135 11.96 -29.46 -11.44
CA ARG A 135 10.78 -28.74 -10.97
C ARG A 135 10.61 -27.38 -11.65
N ARG A 136 11.71 -26.71 -12.01
CA ARG A 136 11.67 -25.49 -12.81
C ARG A 136 11.14 -25.77 -14.22
N LYS A 137 11.64 -26.84 -14.85
CA LYS A 137 11.18 -27.28 -16.18
C LYS A 137 9.69 -27.66 -16.15
N GLU A 138 9.26 -28.48 -15.21
CA GLU A 138 7.85 -28.85 -15.04
C GLU A 138 6.96 -27.61 -14.90
N ARG A 139 7.32 -26.65 -14.04
CA ARG A 139 6.56 -25.43 -13.86
C ARG A 139 6.57 -24.52 -15.08
N PHE A 140 7.67 -24.48 -15.83
CA PHE A 140 7.74 -23.73 -17.07
C PHE A 140 6.78 -24.31 -18.13
N GLU A 141 6.70 -25.63 -18.26
CA GLU A 141 5.78 -26.28 -19.19
C GLU A 141 4.29 -25.99 -18.93
N SER A 142 3.92 -25.72 -17.68
CA SER A 142 2.56 -25.33 -17.28
C SER A 142 2.39 -23.82 -17.09
N SER A 143 3.41 -23.02 -17.42
CA SER A 143 3.38 -21.57 -17.24
C SER A 143 2.79 -20.85 -18.45
N ILE A 144 2.27 -19.65 -18.20
CA ILE A 144 1.85 -18.72 -19.25
C ILE A 144 3.00 -18.33 -20.18
N MET A 145 4.25 -18.44 -19.70
CA MET A 145 5.43 -18.06 -20.45
C MET A 145 5.91 -19.12 -21.43
N LYS A 146 5.34 -20.33 -21.40
CA LYS A 146 5.60 -21.34 -22.43
C LYS A 146 5.11 -20.86 -23.81
N ASP A 147 3.91 -20.28 -23.85
CA ASP A 147 3.35 -19.58 -24.99
C ASP A 147 2.46 -18.43 -24.51
N ILE A 148 3.08 -17.28 -24.30
CA ILE A 148 2.39 -16.12 -23.72
C ILE A 148 1.28 -15.60 -24.62
N LYS A 149 1.42 -15.67 -25.95
CA LYS A 149 0.42 -15.18 -26.88
C LYS A 149 -0.83 -16.04 -26.83
N ALA A 150 -0.67 -17.36 -26.93
CA ALA A 150 -1.78 -18.30 -26.83
C ALA A 150 -2.44 -18.25 -25.43
N SER A 151 -1.65 -18.18 -24.36
CA SER A 151 -2.18 -18.08 -22.99
C SER A 151 -3.00 -16.81 -22.76
N TRP A 152 -2.56 -15.69 -23.33
CA TRP A 152 -3.24 -14.40 -23.20
C TRP A 152 -4.54 -14.36 -24.00
N ASP A 153 -4.48 -14.85 -25.26
CA ASP A 153 -5.66 -14.95 -26.13
C ASP A 153 -6.72 -15.89 -25.54
N GLU A 154 -6.31 -17.08 -25.07
CA GLU A 154 -7.21 -18.03 -24.39
C GLU A 154 -7.92 -17.39 -23.18
N CYS A 155 -7.20 -16.59 -22.39
CA CYS A 155 -7.74 -16.03 -21.14
C CYS A 155 -8.51 -14.72 -21.36
N PHE A 156 -8.10 -13.87 -22.28
CA PHE A 156 -8.65 -12.50 -22.41
C PHE A 156 -9.27 -12.19 -23.75
N HIS A 157 -9.15 -13.09 -24.73
CA HIS A 157 -9.60 -12.86 -26.12
C HIS A 157 -8.98 -11.61 -26.73
N GLU A 158 -7.70 -11.39 -26.45
CA GLU A 158 -6.90 -10.25 -26.91
C GLU A 158 -5.51 -10.69 -27.32
N GLU A 159 -4.95 -10.05 -28.36
CA GLU A 159 -3.57 -10.25 -28.76
C GLU A 159 -2.61 -9.73 -27.69
N TRP A 160 -1.67 -10.57 -27.24
CA TRP A 160 -0.61 -10.13 -26.34
C TRP A 160 0.43 -9.27 -27.06
N GLN A 161 0.74 -8.11 -26.47
CA GLN A 161 1.77 -7.18 -26.93
C GLN A 161 2.66 -6.79 -25.77
N GLY A 162 3.98 -6.62 -26.01
CA GLY A 162 4.92 -6.17 -24.98
C GLY A 162 4.58 -4.80 -24.42
N ILE A 163 4.22 -3.86 -25.30
CA ILE A 163 3.64 -2.55 -24.97
C ILE A 163 2.45 -2.34 -25.90
N TYR A 164 1.33 -1.92 -25.38
CA TYR A 164 0.11 -1.68 -26.13
C TYR A 164 -0.55 -0.35 -25.79
N LYS A 165 -1.38 0.14 -26.70
CA LYS A 165 -2.19 1.36 -26.53
C LYS A 165 -3.66 1.04 -26.75
N LYS A 166 -4.53 1.57 -25.87
CA LYS A 166 -5.98 1.57 -26.02
C LYS A 166 -6.50 3.00 -25.86
N VAL A 167 -7.65 3.28 -26.44
CA VAL A 167 -8.33 4.59 -26.28
C VAL A 167 -9.75 4.33 -25.78
N VAL A 168 -10.10 4.91 -24.65
CA VAL A 168 -11.42 4.79 -24.04
C VAL A 168 -11.99 6.17 -23.80
N LYS A 169 -13.15 6.47 -24.36
CA LYS A 169 -13.81 7.78 -24.26
C LYS A 169 -12.90 8.97 -24.61
N GLY A 170 -11.98 8.78 -25.56
CA GLY A 170 -10.99 9.80 -26.00
C GLY A 170 -9.71 9.88 -25.15
N TYR A 171 -9.62 9.15 -24.05
CA TYR A 171 -8.42 9.11 -23.21
C TYR A 171 -7.49 7.98 -23.64
N THR A 172 -6.21 8.28 -23.74
CA THR A 172 -5.17 7.30 -24.11
C THR A 172 -4.71 6.52 -22.87
N PHE A 173 -4.61 5.21 -23.04
CA PHE A 173 -4.05 4.26 -22.08
C PHE A 173 -2.90 3.51 -22.72
N ILE A 174 -1.79 3.37 -22.02
CA ILE A 174 -0.62 2.60 -22.45
C ILE A 174 -0.27 1.60 -21.35
N GLY A 175 -0.17 0.33 -21.72
CA GLY A 175 0.24 -0.74 -20.81
C GLY A 175 1.57 -1.34 -21.26
N ALA A 176 2.50 -1.51 -20.32
CA ALA A 176 3.79 -2.15 -20.59
C ALA A 176 3.96 -3.41 -19.72
N ASN A 177 3.92 -4.57 -20.38
CA ASN A 177 4.17 -5.87 -19.77
C ASN A 177 5.62 -6.01 -19.29
N TRP A 178 5.85 -6.74 -18.21
CA TRP A 178 7.21 -7.11 -17.77
C TRP A 178 7.88 -8.04 -18.80
N PRO A 179 9.14 -7.83 -19.22
CA PRO A 179 10.06 -6.74 -18.85
C PRO A 179 10.06 -5.56 -19.84
N HIS A 180 9.05 -5.45 -20.70
CA HIS A 180 9.00 -4.50 -21.83
C HIS A 180 8.91 -3.03 -21.39
N HIS A 181 8.57 -2.74 -20.13
CA HIS A 181 8.62 -1.39 -19.57
C HIS A 181 9.99 -0.71 -19.75
N THR A 182 11.07 -1.48 -19.87
CA THR A 182 12.41 -0.92 -20.14
C THR A 182 12.54 -0.27 -21.52
N LYS A 183 11.63 -0.58 -22.44
CA LYS A 183 11.56 -0.04 -23.81
C LYS A 183 10.55 1.10 -23.97
N ILE A 184 10.00 1.60 -22.87
CA ILE A 184 8.95 2.64 -22.93
C ILE A 184 9.44 3.92 -23.62
N GLY A 185 10.71 4.29 -23.45
CA GLY A 185 11.29 5.46 -24.13
C GLY A 185 11.25 5.35 -25.66
N GLU A 186 11.59 4.19 -26.21
CA GLU A 186 11.53 3.92 -27.65
C GLU A 186 10.09 3.95 -28.16
N TYR A 187 9.17 3.36 -27.38
CA TYR A 187 7.75 3.34 -27.71
C TYR A 187 7.18 4.77 -27.74
N MET A 188 7.40 5.55 -26.69
CA MET A 188 6.90 6.92 -26.59
C MET A 188 7.47 7.84 -27.67
N ALA A 189 8.74 7.67 -28.05
CA ALA A 189 9.35 8.45 -29.14
C ALA A 189 8.61 8.23 -30.49
N LYS A 190 8.12 7.00 -30.74
CA LYS A 190 7.36 6.68 -31.97
C LYS A 190 5.91 7.17 -31.92
N HIS A 191 5.30 7.22 -30.75
CA HIS A 191 3.86 7.45 -30.59
C HIS A 191 3.52 8.80 -29.93
N LYS A 192 4.52 9.68 -29.73
CA LYS A 192 4.34 10.99 -29.09
C LYS A 192 3.27 11.85 -29.75
N SER A 193 3.23 11.85 -31.09
CA SER A 193 2.26 12.63 -31.87
C SER A 193 0.81 12.12 -31.79
N GLU A 194 0.61 10.91 -31.25
CA GLU A 194 -0.70 10.30 -31.09
C GLU A 194 -1.33 10.59 -29.71
N ILE A 195 -0.61 11.28 -28.83
CA ILE A 195 -1.06 11.63 -27.49
C ILE A 195 -1.48 13.10 -27.50
N ASP A 196 -2.75 13.35 -27.13
CA ASP A 196 -3.25 14.70 -26.99
C ASP A 196 -2.57 15.38 -25.77
N PRO A 197 -1.82 16.46 -25.98
CA PRO A 197 -1.12 17.14 -24.88
C PRO A 197 -2.07 17.85 -23.91
N ASN A 198 -3.34 18.09 -24.29
CA ASN A 198 -4.33 18.81 -23.50
C ASN A 198 -5.14 17.86 -22.60
N LEU A 199 -5.10 16.54 -22.84
CA LEU A 199 -5.80 15.56 -22.05
C LEU A 199 -4.81 14.77 -21.17
N PRO A 200 -5.22 14.36 -19.96
CA PRO A 200 -4.45 13.39 -19.22
C PRO A 200 -4.42 12.06 -19.97
N PHE A 201 -3.27 11.40 -20.00
CA PHE A 201 -3.18 10.01 -20.43
C PHE A 201 -2.64 9.13 -19.32
N PHE A 202 -2.96 7.85 -19.39
CA PHE A 202 -2.71 6.88 -18.34
C PHE A 202 -1.69 5.84 -18.82
N TYR A 203 -0.61 5.69 -18.07
CA TYR A 203 0.38 4.66 -18.32
C TYR A 203 0.43 3.70 -17.16
N THR A 204 0.63 2.42 -17.42
CA THR A 204 0.84 1.42 -16.38
C THR A 204 2.02 0.51 -16.70
N GLN A 205 2.84 0.30 -15.70
CA GLN A 205 3.90 -0.70 -15.62
C GLN A 205 3.94 -1.29 -14.21
N HIS A 206 4.59 -2.42 -14.03
CA HIS A 206 4.61 -3.04 -12.71
C HIS A 206 5.58 -2.37 -11.73
N PRO A 207 6.89 -2.16 -12.04
CA PRO A 207 7.83 -1.51 -11.13
C PRO A 207 7.62 0.01 -11.06
N HIS A 208 7.99 0.62 -9.92
CA HIS A 208 7.90 2.08 -9.77
C HIS A 208 8.90 2.81 -10.66
N PRO A 209 8.53 3.97 -11.26
CA PRO A 209 9.52 4.89 -11.81
C PRO A 209 10.46 5.34 -10.70
N LYS A 210 11.77 5.23 -10.94
CA LYS A 210 12.81 5.58 -9.96
C LYS A 210 12.69 7.03 -9.50
N ASN A 211 12.89 7.29 -8.21
CA ASN A 211 12.82 8.60 -7.56
C ASN A 211 11.43 9.26 -7.56
N THR A 212 10.37 8.51 -7.69
CA THR A 212 8.97 8.98 -7.64
C THR A 212 8.28 8.56 -6.34
N CYS A 213 7.19 7.77 -6.40
CA CYS A 213 6.50 7.27 -5.22
C CYS A 213 7.47 6.60 -4.25
N TYR A 214 7.25 6.84 -2.98
CA TYR A 214 8.03 6.27 -1.88
C TYR A 214 9.51 6.68 -1.84
N GLY A 215 9.95 7.55 -2.76
CA GLY A 215 11.29 8.13 -2.81
C GLY A 215 12.37 7.21 -3.42
N PRO A 216 13.65 7.61 -3.34
CA PRO A 216 14.75 6.92 -4.00
C PRO A 216 15.06 5.52 -3.44
N TRP A 217 14.51 5.20 -2.28
CA TRP A 217 14.66 3.88 -1.63
C TRP A 217 13.49 2.93 -1.94
N ALA A 218 12.55 3.34 -2.78
CA ALA A 218 11.44 2.47 -3.12
C ALA A 218 11.99 1.16 -3.69
N TRP A 219 11.74 0.08 -2.98
CA TRP A 219 12.04 -1.25 -3.48
C TRP A 219 11.25 -1.50 -4.77
N GLY A 220 11.88 -2.14 -5.74
CA GLY A 220 11.20 -2.51 -6.97
C GLY A 220 11.00 -1.37 -7.97
N HIS A 221 11.92 -0.40 -8.06
CA HIS A 221 11.90 0.61 -9.11
C HIS A 221 12.50 0.11 -10.44
N ASP A 222 12.18 0.79 -11.53
CA ASP A 222 12.53 0.47 -12.92
C ASP A 222 13.92 0.92 -13.38
N ASN A 223 14.81 1.29 -12.47
CA ASN A 223 16.12 1.87 -12.75
C ASN A 223 16.12 3.24 -13.48
N GLY A 224 14.94 3.84 -13.70
CA GLY A 224 14.80 5.21 -14.19
C GLY A 224 14.40 5.37 -15.67
N ALA A 225 14.11 4.26 -16.36
CA ALA A 225 13.66 4.32 -17.77
C ALA A 225 12.38 5.17 -17.90
N SER A 226 11.36 4.88 -17.10
CA SER A 226 10.10 5.62 -17.12
C SER A 226 10.24 7.04 -16.60
N THR A 227 11.03 7.27 -15.55
CA THR A 227 11.29 8.62 -15.04
C THR A 227 11.88 9.51 -16.13
N LYS A 228 12.90 9.02 -16.85
CA LYS A 228 13.51 9.73 -17.96
C LYS A 228 12.49 10.02 -19.07
N THR A 229 11.70 9.03 -19.45
CA THR A 229 10.73 9.13 -20.54
C THR A 229 9.63 10.15 -20.22
N PHE A 230 8.98 10.00 -19.05
CA PHE A 230 7.80 10.80 -18.72
C PHE A 230 8.12 12.22 -18.22
N THR A 231 9.39 12.57 -18.04
CA THR A 231 9.79 13.98 -17.82
C THR A 231 9.32 14.92 -18.92
N GLU A 232 9.14 14.41 -20.15
CA GLU A 232 8.64 15.19 -21.28
C GLU A 232 7.10 15.20 -21.41
N PHE A 233 6.37 14.52 -20.49
CA PHE A 233 4.93 14.34 -20.57
C PHE A 233 4.24 14.78 -19.26
N PRO A 234 4.05 16.08 -19.02
CA PRO A 234 3.46 16.59 -17.79
C PRO A 234 2.00 16.15 -17.58
N ASN A 235 1.31 15.73 -18.64
CA ASN A 235 -0.05 15.19 -18.62
C ASN A 235 -0.11 13.68 -18.38
N ALA A 236 1.02 13.00 -18.10
CA ALA A 236 1.05 11.58 -17.79
C ALA A 236 0.66 11.29 -16.34
N ILE A 237 -0.17 10.26 -16.16
CA ILE A 237 -0.42 9.60 -14.87
C ILE A 237 0.07 8.15 -14.98
N VAL A 238 1.04 7.79 -14.14
CA VAL A 238 1.71 6.49 -14.14
C VAL A 238 1.25 5.67 -12.95
N PHE A 239 0.59 4.53 -13.17
CA PHE A 239 0.17 3.58 -12.14
C PHE A 239 1.14 2.41 -12.05
N THR A 240 1.51 2.02 -10.81
CA THR A 240 2.52 0.98 -10.57
C THR A 240 2.23 0.15 -9.33
N GLY A 241 2.53 -1.16 -9.38
CA GLY A 241 2.37 -2.11 -8.29
C GLY A 241 3.68 -2.48 -7.58
N HIS A 242 3.94 -3.77 -7.44
CA HIS A 242 5.19 -4.42 -7.04
C HIS A 242 5.61 -4.25 -5.58
N SER A 243 5.52 -3.07 -5.00
CA SER A 243 6.00 -2.82 -3.62
C SER A 243 4.98 -3.20 -2.55
N HIS A 244 3.72 -3.38 -2.91
CA HIS A 244 2.59 -3.61 -2.00
C HIS A 244 2.43 -2.54 -0.90
N ASN A 245 3.03 -1.36 -1.07
CA ASN A 245 2.91 -0.31 -0.07
C ASN A 245 1.47 0.19 0.03
N PRO A 246 0.95 0.48 1.24
CA PRO A 246 -0.46 0.79 1.43
C PRO A 246 -0.89 2.10 0.77
N LEU A 247 -2.14 2.15 0.27
CA LEU A 247 -2.75 3.39 -0.25
C LEU A 247 -3.00 4.45 0.83
N SER A 248 -2.93 4.09 2.10
CA SER A 248 -2.89 5.06 3.19
C SER A 248 -1.56 5.79 3.31
N ASP A 249 -0.49 5.32 2.65
CA ASP A 249 0.79 6.04 2.61
C ASP A 249 0.72 7.22 1.63
N GLU A 250 0.71 8.43 2.16
CA GLU A 250 0.67 9.67 1.38
C GLU A 250 1.89 9.83 0.44
N ALA A 251 2.98 9.09 0.66
CA ALA A 251 4.09 9.02 -0.29
C ALA A 251 3.80 8.12 -1.50
N GLY A 252 2.65 7.45 -1.51
CA GLY A 252 2.17 6.64 -2.64
C GLY A 252 1.75 7.45 -3.87
N ILE A 253 1.65 8.78 -3.75
CA ILE A 253 1.47 9.68 -4.89
C ILE A 253 2.59 10.71 -4.94
N TRP A 254 3.11 10.95 -6.11
CA TRP A 254 4.20 11.89 -6.39
C TRP A 254 3.89 12.72 -7.63
N GLN A 255 4.18 14.02 -7.57
CA GLN A 255 4.06 14.95 -8.69
C GLN A 255 5.31 15.79 -8.80
N ASP A 256 5.86 15.86 -10.02
CA ASP A 256 6.89 16.80 -10.43
C ASP A 256 6.77 17.05 -11.94
N SER A 257 7.61 16.44 -12.77
CA SER A 257 7.49 16.50 -14.23
C SER A 257 6.28 15.76 -14.77
N PHE A 258 5.81 14.73 -14.06
CA PHE A 258 4.58 13.96 -14.33
C PHE A 258 3.97 13.52 -13.00
N THR A 259 2.89 12.74 -13.03
CA THR A 259 2.28 12.17 -11.83
C THR A 259 2.55 10.67 -11.77
N SER A 260 3.07 10.16 -10.63
CA SER A 260 3.26 8.73 -10.37
C SER A 260 2.46 8.30 -9.15
N ILE A 261 1.82 7.13 -9.22
CA ILE A 261 0.92 6.61 -8.20
C ILE A 261 1.17 5.11 -7.99
N GLY A 262 1.48 4.73 -6.74
CA GLY A 262 1.53 3.33 -6.33
C GLY A 262 0.12 2.78 -6.10
N THR A 263 -0.13 1.56 -6.56
CA THR A 263 -1.47 0.92 -6.56
C THR A 263 -1.71 -0.04 -5.41
N ALA A 264 -0.72 -0.22 -4.54
CA ALA A 264 -0.73 -1.18 -3.44
C ALA A 264 -0.85 -2.65 -3.90
N SER A 265 -1.75 -3.43 -3.29
CA SER A 265 -1.96 -4.84 -3.63
C SER A 265 -3.34 -5.31 -3.22
N LEU A 266 -3.93 -6.21 -4.00
CA LEU A 266 -5.13 -6.96 -3.61
C LEU A 266 -4.82 -8.23 -2.82
N ARG A 267 -3.53 -8.58 -2.65
CA ARG A 267 -3.16 -9.82 -1.95
C ARG A 267 -2.77 -9.61 -0.50
N TYR A 268 -1.88 -8.69 -0.25
CA TYR A 268 -1.40 -8.30 1.07
C TYR A 268 -0.69 -6.95 1.00
N ILE A 269 -0.66 -6.23 2.10
CA ILE A 269 -0.01 -4.93 2.20
C ILE A 269 1.38 -5.10 2.82
N GLY A 270 2.38 -4.58 2.13
CA GLY A 270 3.75 -4.46 2.62
C GLY A 270 3.97 -3.14 3.36
N HIS A 271 5.07 -3.07 4.10
CA HIS A 271 5.51 -1.83 4.72
C HIS A 271 6.75 -1.29 4.03
N ARG A 272 6.74 -0.01 3.77
CA ARG A 272 7.91 0.70 3.26
C ARG A 272 9.05 0.62 4.29
N ARG A 273 10.18 0.00 3.88
CA ARG A 273 11.41 -0.05 4.68
C ARG A 273 12.29 1.15 4.35
N GLY A 274 13.08 1.60 5.32
CA GLY A 274 14.18 2.52 5.07
C GLY A 274 13.74 3.92 4.69
N ARG A 275 13.05 4.63 5.57
CA ARG A 275 12.88 6.07 5.38
C ARG A 275 14.23 6.78 5.32
N ALA A 276 14.28 7.89 4.59
CA ALA A 276 15.45 8.75 4.45
C ALA A 276 16.13 9.14 5.76
N ASN A 277 15.40 9.10 6.84
CA ASN A 277 15.85 9.46 8.18
C ASN A 277 16.08 8.25 9.09
N GLY A 278 16.28 7.05 8.52
CA GLY A 278 16.76 5.88 9.24
C GLY A 278 15.73 5.23 10.16
N GLY A 279 14.45 5.20 9.78
CA GLY A 279 13.43 4.46 10.50
C GLY A 279 13.79 2.99 10.58
N GLU A 280 14.07 2.49 11.77
CA GLU A 280 14.17 1.07 12.04
C GLU A 280 12.77 0.47 11.98
N PRO A 281 12.58 -0.71 11.34
CA PRO A 281 11.35 -1.46 11.55
C PRO A 281 11.26 -1.75 13.05
N GLY A 282 10.12 -1.45 13.64
CA GLY A 282 9.85 -1.82 15.04
C GLY A 282 10.04 -3.32 15.25
N PRO A 283 10.14 -3.78 16.51
CA PRO A 283 10.18 -5.20 16.84
C PRO A 283 9.06 -5.95 16.12
N VAL A 284 9.32 -7.21 15.76
CA VAL A 284 8.39 -8.08 15.00
C VAL A 284 6.97 -8.11 15.59
N GLU A 285 6.83 -7.83 16.87
CA GLU A 285 5.54 -7.76 17.58
C GLU A 285 4.70 -6.52 17.24
N LEU A 286 5.33 -5.46 16.77
CA LEU A 286 4.61 -4.30 16.20
C LEU A 286 4.25 -4.48 14.72
N LYS A 287 4.62 -5.58 14.11
CA LYS A 287 3.86 -6.13 13.00
C LYS A 287 2.53 -6.58 13.56
N SER A 288 1.69 -5.59 13.90
CA SER A 288 0.39 -5.84 14.51
C SER A 288 -0.34 -6.92 13.74
N PRO A 289 -0.99 -7.88 14.42
CA PRO A 289 -1.99 -8.70 13.77
C PRO A 289 -2.98 -7.77 13.07
N GLY A 290 -3.04 -7.80 11.74
CA GLY A 290 -3.91 -6.94 10.94
C GLY A 290 -3.25 -5.73 10.28
N VAL A 291 -2.00 -5.38 10.60
CA VAL A 291 -1.23 -4.44 9.79
C VAL A 291 -0.29 -5.26 8.93
N GLY A 292 -0.61 -5.47 7.69
CA GLY A 292 0.35 -5.92 6.75
C GLY A 292 0.05 -7.19 6.00
N ASN A 293 -0.66 -8.19 6.36
CA ASN A 293 -0.79 -9.39 5.54
C ASN A 293 -2.21 -9.75 5.12
N SER A 294 -3.23 -9.01 5.54
CA SER A 294 -4.63 -9.36 5.27
C SER A 294 -5.44 -8.23 4.65
N ASP A 295 -4.91 -7.02 4.53
CA ASP A 295 -5.62 -5.92 3.87
C ASP A 295 -5.42 -5.95 2.36
N GLN A 296 -6.42 -5.52 1.62
CA GLN A 296 -6.49 -5.50 0.17
C GLN A 296 -6.92 -4.11 -0.29
N HIS A 297 -6.07 -3.46 -1.08
CA HIS A 297 -6.27 -2.07 -1.48
C HIS A 297 -6.50 -1.93 -2.98
N GLY A 298 -7.32 -0.94 -3.33
CA GLY A 298 -7.52 -0.51 -4.71
C GLY A 298 -8.08 0.90 -4.77
N MET A 299 -8.19 1.45 -5.97
CA MET A 299 -8.62 2.82 -6.22
C MET A 299 -9.76 2.90 -7.22
N LEU A 300 -10.57 3.95 -7.08
CA LEU A 300 -11.46 4.44 -8.10
C LEU A 300 -10.97 5.81 -8.54
N VAL A 301 -10.58 5.94 -9.80
CA VAL A 301 -10.17 7.18 -10.42
C VAL A 301 -11.34 7.72 -11.24
N SER A 302 -11.72 8.96 -10.98
CA SER A 302 -12.82 9.64 -11.68
C SER A 302 -12.30 10.92 -12.32
N VAL A 303 -12.41 11.03 -13.64
CA VAL A 303 -11.96 12.19 -14.42
C VAL A 303 -13.14 13.14 -14.66
N PHE A 304 -12.98 14.37 -14.23
CA PHE A 304 -13.94 15.46 -14.45
C PHE A 304 -13.35 16.52 -15.42
N ASP A 305 -14.06 17.60 -15.66
CA ASP A 305 -13.60 18.67 -16.56
C ASP A 305 -12.38 19.42 -15.99
N ASP A 306 -12.36 19.65 -14.69
CA ASP A 306 -11.43 20.53 -14.00
C ASP A 306 -10.48 19.79 -13.03
N HIS A 307 -10.73 18.50 -12.77
CA HIS A 307 -9.92 17.71 -11.87
C HIS A 307 -10.06 16.20 -12.09
N ILE A 308 -9.13 15.44 -11.50
CA ILE A 308 -9.22 13.99 -11.33
C ILE A 308 -9.32 13.69 -9.84
N ASN A 309 -10.33 12.93 -9.43
CA ASN A 309 -10.51 12.45 -8.07
C ASN A 309 -10.08 10.98 -7.98
N ILE A 310 -9.32 10.64 -6.95
CA ILE A 310 -8.80 9.28 -6.70
C ILE A 310 -9.23 8.86 -5.30
N LYS A 311 -10.26 8.01 -5.25
CA LYS A 311 -10.73 7.38 -4.02
C LYS A 311 -9.88 6.16 -3.71
N ARG A 312 -9.37 6.06 -2.51
CA ARG A 312 -8.56 4.93 -2.01
C ARG A 312 -9.41 4.05 -1.09
N ARG A 313 -9.38 2.73 -1.28
CA ARG A 313 -10.26 1.82 -0.58
C ARG A 313 -9.52 0.58 -0.07
N SER A 314 -9.89 0.15 1.15
CA SER A 314 -9.66 -1.20 1.65
C SER A 314 -10.84 -2.09 1.26
N PHE A 315 -10.59 -3.17 0.53
CA PHE A 315 -11.59 -4.19 0.21
C PHE A 315 -11.78 -5.23 1.31
N ALA A 316 -10.78 -5.42 2.18
CA ALA A 316 -10.92 -6.29 3.35
C ALA A 316 -11.93 -5.73 4.36
N TYR A 317 -11.91 -4.42 4.55
CA TYR A 317 -12.72 -3.73 5.56
C TYR A 317 -13.86 -2.87 5.00
N ASP A 318 -13.98 -2.78 3.68
CA ASP A 318 -14.99 -1.95 2.98
C ASP A 318 -14.95 -0.45 3.33
N GLU A 319 -13.76 0.09 3.61
CA GLU A 319 -13.56 1.46 4.07
C GLU A 319 -12.65 2.28 3.15
N SER A 320 -12.82 3.60 3.19
CA SER A 320 -11.86 4.54 2.59
C SER A 320 -10.57 4.58 3.40
N LEU A 321 -9.43 4.73 2.70
CA LEU A 321 -8.08 4.76 3.29
C LEU A 321 -7.55 6.19 3.51
N GLY A 322 -8.42 7.12 3.78
CA GLY A 322 -8.10 8.52 4.02
C GLY A 322 -8.82 9.45 3.03
N PRO A 323 -8.48 10.75 3.02
CA PRO A 323 -9.02 11.70 2.07
C PRO A 323 -8.70 11.30 0.63
N ASP A 324 -9.60 11.58 -0.30
CA ASP A 324 -9.35 11.37 -1.72
C ASP A 324 -8.16 12.22 -2.18
N TRP A 325 -7.36 11.69 -3.10
CA TRP A 325 -6.39 12.51 -3.81
C TRP A 325 -7.07 13.24 -4.96
N THR A 326 -6.82 14.53 -5.09
CA THR A 326 -7.38 15.37 -6.15
C THR A 326 -6.26 16.01 -6.96
N LEU A 327 -6.27 15.76 -8.27
CA LEU A 327 -5.33 16.32 -9.23
C LEU A 327 -6.07 17.38 -10.06
N PRO A 328 -5.77 18.68 -9.89
CA PRO A 328 -6.32 19.72 -10.75
C PRO A 328 -5.93 19.55 -12.21
N LEU A 329 -6.82 19.86 -13.13
CA LEU A 329 -6.55 19.90 -14.57
C LEU A 329 -6.40 21.34 -15.06
N PRO A 330 -5.58 21.60 -16.07
CA PRO A 330 -4.67 20.65 -16.73
C PRO A 330 -3.52 20.21 -15.80
N LEU A 331 -3.07 18.95 -15.97
CA LEU A 331 -1.94 18.41 -15.20
C LEU A 331 -0.66 19.21 -15.46
N GLY A 332 0.19 19.31 -14.46
CA GLY A 332 1.48 19.99 -14.55
C GLY A 332 1.45 21.46 -14.13
N GLU A 333 0.31 22.14 -14.18
CA GLU A 333 0.17 23.53 -13.72
C GLU A 333 0.14 23.61 -12.18
N LYS A 334 -0.76 22.86 -11.56
CA LYS A 334 -0.87 22.77 -10.11
C LYS A 334 -0.42 21.40 -9.66
N LYS A 335 0.53 21.35 -8.74
CA LYS A 335 1.16 20.11 -8.26
C LYS A 335 0.97 19.94 -6.75
N PRO A 336 -0.27 19.66 -6.27
CA PRO A 336 -0.56 19.55 -4.83
C PRO A 336 0.26 18.45 -4.14
N TYR A 337 0.75 17.46 -4.88
CA TYR A 337 1.54 16.34 -4.36
C TYR A 337 3.04 16.47 -4.67
N ALA A 338 3.50 17.63 -5.13
CA ALA A 338 4.93 17.91 -5.23
C ALA A 338 5.56 17.99 -3.83
N LYS A 339 6.77 17.44 -3.70
CA LYS A 339 7.48 17.36 -2.40
C LYS A 339 7.57 18.71 -1.69
N ALA A 340 7.91 19.77 -2.42
CA ALA A 340 8.03 21.12 -1.88
C ALA A 340 6.68 21.64 -1.37
N HIS A 341 5.59 21.46 -2.15
CA HIS A 341 4.25 21.89 -1.76
C HIS A 341 3.76 21.14 -0.52
N ARG A 342 3.93 19.82 -0.48
CA ARG A 342 3.55 18.98 0.66
C ARG A 342 4.30 19.34 1.93
N ALA A 343 5.60 19.59 1.85
CA ALA A 343 6.38 20.05 2.98
C ALA A 343 5.87 21.40 3.52
N GLN A 344 5.45 22.31 2.64
CA GLN A 344 4.86 23.58 3.04
C GLN A 344 3.47 23.43 3.67
N MET A 345 2.62 22.61 3.07
CA MET A 345 1.27 22.36 3.60
C MET A 345 1.29 21.59 4.92
N ALA A 346 2.18 20.61 5.05
CA ALA A 346 2.33 19.82 6.27
C ALA A 346 2.84 20.65 7.45
N ARG A 347 3.66 21.70 7.19
CA ARG A 347 4.07 22.65 8.25
C ARG A 347 2.89 23.40 8.88
N ARG A 348 1.77 23.53 8.19
CA ARG A 348 0.54 24.17 8.70
C ARG A 348 -0.33 23.22 9.52
N LYS A 349 -0.16 21.91 9.35
CA LYS A 349 -0.93 20.86 9.99
C LYS A 349 -0.02 19.73 10.45
N LEU A 350 0.93 20.03 11.34
CA LEU A 350 1.82 19.02 11.91
C LEU A 350 1.02 17.97 12.69
N PRO A 351 1.46 16.70 12.69
CA PRO A 351 0.88 15.70 13.58
C PRO A 351 1.00 16.15 15.03
N ALA A 352 -0.05 15.99 15.80
CA ALA A 352 -0.08 16.41 17.19
C ALA A 352 -0.76 15.37 18.08
N PHE A 353 -0.28 15.28 19.30
CA PHE A 353 -0.94 14.56 20.37
C PHE A 353 -2.05 15.42 21.01
N ALA A 354 -2.95 14.78 21.76
CA ALA A 354 -3.81 15.48 22.69
C ALA A 354 -2.96 16.22 23.75
N GLU A 355 -3.50 17.27 24.35
CA GLU A 355 -2.75 18.16 25.25
C GLU A 355 -2.16 17.43 26.47
N ASP A 356 -2.90 16.46 27.00
CA ASP A 356 -2.51 15.66 28.19
C ASP A 356 -1.77 14.36 27.85
N ALA A 357 -1.47 14.10 26.59
CA ALA A 357 -0.94 12.82 26.12
C ALA A 357 0.39 12.41 26.79
N GLY A 358 1.22 13.39 27.21
CA GLY A 358 2.46 13.09 27.90
C GLY A 358 2.24 12.38 29.26
N SER A 359 1.19 12.76 30.00
CA SER A 359 0.84 12.13 31.27
C SER A 359 0.29 10.69 31.10
N GLN A 360 -0.12 10.33 29.89
CA GLN A 360 -0.66 9.01 29.55
C GLN A 360 0.42 8.03 29.04
N ILE A 361 1.70 8.45 28.98
CA ILE A 361 2.79 7.54 28.62
C ILE A 361 3.00 6.56 29.76
N VAL A 362 2.86 5.27 29.50
CA VAL A 362 3.08 4.19 30.46
C VAL A 362 4.39 3.48 30.12
N VAL A 363 5.29 3.40 31.10
CA VAL A 363 6.55 2.67 30.96
C VAL A 363 6.46 1.41 31.84
N THR A 364 6.60 0.22 31.22
CA THR A 364 6.47 -1.07 31.89
C THR A 364 7.75 -1.89 31.71
N GLU A 365 8.30 -2.41 32.80
CA GLU A 365 9.42 -3.34 32.78
C GLU A 365 8.93 -4.79 32.67
N PHE A 366 9.46 -5.52 31.71
CA PHE A 366 9.31 -6.97 31.59
C PHE A 366 10.66 -7.63 31.90
N ARG A 367 10.98 -7.75 33.18
CA ARG A 367 12.29 -8.20 33.66
C ARG A 367 12.65 -9.65 33.30
N GLU A 368 11.64 -10.50 33.18
CA GLU A 368 11.79 -11.90 32.78
C GLU A 368 11.57 -12.14 31.28
N GLY A 369 11.18 -11.09 30.56
CA GLY A 369 10.70 -11.17 29.19
C GLY A 369 9.20 -11.47 29.10
N LYS A 370 8.66 -11.42 27.88
CA LYS A 370 7.26 -11.76 27.57
C LYS A 370 7.17 -12.39 26.19
N GLY A 371 6.55 -13.57 26.11
CA GLY A 371 6.43 -14.29 24.85
C GLY A 371 7.80 -14.67 24.29
N LYS A 372 8.12 -14.21 23.07
CA LYS A 372 9.41 -14.45 22.40
C LYS A 372 10.47 -13.38 22.72
N LEU A 373 10.08 -12.31 23.43
CA LEU A 373 11.01 -11.24 23.83
C LEU A 373 11.70 -11.58 25.14
N GLY A 374 13.01 -11.42 25.16
CA GLY A 374 13.80 -11.41 26.39
C GLY A 374 13.43 -10.21 27.29
N PRO A 375 14.19 -9.97 28.38
CA PRO A 375 13.95 -8.81 29.24
C PRO A 375 13.95 -7.50 28.45
N HIS A 376 12.91 -6.68 28.63
CA HIS A 376 12.71 -5.43 27.88
C HIS A 376 11.87 -4.41 28.65
N ILE A 377 11.89 -3.18 28.16
CA ILE A 377 11.07 -2.07 28.62
C ILE A 377 10.09 -1.71 27.51
N ALA A 378 8.81 -1.69 27.83
CA ALA A 378 7.74 -1.27 26.93
C ALA A 378 7.34 0.18 27.23
N VAL A 379 7.32 1.02 26.21
CA VAL A 379 6.84 2.40 26.25
C VAL A 379 5.54 2.47 25.46
N THR A 380 4.42 2.57 26.15
CA THR A 380 3.09 2.68 25.57
C THR A 380 2.60 4.12 25.67
N PHE A 381 2.11 4.68 24.57
CA PHE A 381 1.67 6.06 24.49
C PHE A 381 0.42 6.20 23.62
N PRO A 382 -0.41 7.24 23.82
CA PRO A 382 -1.58 7.48 23.01
C PRO A 382 -1.19 7.82 21.58
N SER A 383 -1.99 7.40 20.62
CA SER A 383 -1.77 7.77 19.22
C SER A 383 -2.02 9.26 19.01
N ALA A 384 -1.21 9.90 18.19
CA ALA A 384 -1.44 11.29 17.77
C ALA A 384 -2.77 11.42 17.00
N VAL A 385 -3.48 12.51 17.21
CA VAL A 385 -4.90 12.65 16.85
C VAL A 385 -5.19 13.69 15.78
N SER A 386 -4.29 14.63 15.52
CA SER A 386 -4.60 15.79 14.67
C SER A 386 -3.49 16.14 13.68
N GLY A 387 -3.78 17.13 12.85
CA GLY A 387 -2.86 17.81 11.96
C GLY A 387 -2.79 17.18 10.58
N GLY A 388 -2.22 16.07 10.43
CA GLY A 388 -2.07 15.29 9.23
C GLY A 388 -2.06 13.82 9.56
N MET A 389 -1.84 12.99 8.54
CA MET A 389 -1.66 11.57 8.79
C MET A 389 -0.32 11.31 9.47
N VAL A 390 -0.35 10.72 10.65
CA VAL A 390 0.86 10.30 11.38
C VAL A 390 1.38 9.04 10.73
N PHE A 391 2.60 9.09 10.22
CA PHE A 391 3.22 7.95 9.53
C PHE A 391 4.04 7.09 10.48
N ASP A 392 4.87 7.71 11.32
CA ASP A 392 5.64 7.02 12.35
C ASP A 392 5.83 7.89 13.59
N TYR A 393 6.33 7.25 14.63
CA TYR A 393 6.79 7.89 15.85
C TYR A 393 8.29 7.67 16.01
N GLU A 394 9.01 8.70 16.41
CA GLU A 394 10.36 8.58 16.94
C GLU A 394 10.29 8.58 18.45
N ILE A 395 10.87 7.57 19.08
CA ILE A 395 10.94 7.44 20.52
C ILE A 395 12.41 7.47 20.94
N LYS A 396 12.77 8.42 21.82
CA LYS A 396 14.13 8.55 22.37
C LYS A 396 14.11 8.31 23.87
N ALA A 397 15.08 7.56 24.35
CA ALA A 397 15.41 7.51 25.76
C ALA A 397 16.38 8.68 26.07
N GLU A 398 16.02 9.58 26.97
CA GLU A 398 16.81 10.77 27.34
C GLU A 398 17.16 10.69 28.82
N ILE A 399 18.40 11.07 29.19
CA ILE A 399 18.84 11.08 30.56
C ILE A 399 18.28 12.33 31.27
N GLY A 400 17.79 12.14 32.51
CA GLY A 400 17.25 13.18 33.34
C GLY A 400 15.76 13.40 33.21
N ASP A 401 15.18 14.07 34.16
CA ASP A 401 13.75 14.36 34.30
C ASP A 401 13.40 15.76 33.78
N ASP A 402 14.38 16.68 33.82
CA ASP A 402 14.24 18.06 33.40
C ASP A 402 15.38 18.46 32.47
N HIS A 403 15.03 18.83 31.28
CA HIS A 403 15.97 19.31 30.26
C HIS A 403 15.82 20.81 29.99
N SER A 404 15.15 21.54 30.87
CA SER A 404 14.92 22.98 30.73
C SER A 404 16.23 23.77 30.61
N GLU A 405 17.30 23.35 31.25
CA GLU A 405 18.63 23.96 31.11
C GLU A 405 19.23 23.75 29.71
N HIS A 406 19.01 22.59 29.09
CA HIS A 406 19.51 22.31 27.75
C HIS A 406 18.71 23.04 26.67
N GLU A 407 17.40 23.18 26.84
CA GLU A 407 16.55 24.00 25.98
C GLU A 407 16.93 25.49 26.09
N ALA A 408 17.21 25.97 27.29
CA ALA A 408 17.67 27.36 27.54
C ALA A 408 19.03 27.67 26.89
N LEU A 409 19.89 26.67 26.70
CA LEU A 409 21.19 26.81 26.04
C LEU A 409 21.10 26.73 24.50
N GLY A 410 19.92 26.52 23.93
CA GLY A 410 19.71 26.42 22.46
C GLY A 410 20.44 25.24 21.80
N LYS A 411 20.92 24.27 22.57
CA LYS A 411 21.61 23.09 22.04
C LYS A 411 20.59 21.98 21.84
N PRO A 412 20.43 21.48 20.58
CA PRO A 412 19.56 20.34 20.35
C PRO A 412 20.11 19.12 21.12
N ILE A 413 19.31 18.60 22.02
CA ILE A 413 19.63 17.42 22.87
C ILE A 413 19.97 16.18 22.04
N TYR A 414 19.51 16.12 20.79
CA TYR A 414 19.65 14.97 19.89
C TYR A 414 21.06 14.74 19.35
N ASP A 415 21.94 15.71 19.43
CA ASP A 415 23.32 15.59 18.90
C ASP A 415 24.25 14.83 19.86
N VAL A 416 23.81 14.59 21.09
CA VAL A 416 24.63 13.96 22.15
C VAL A 416 24.21 12.52 22.45
N GLN A 417 23.01 12.10 22.07
CA GLN A 417 22.46 10.79 22.41
C GLN A 417 22.91 9.70 21.42
N PRO A 418 23.38 8.53 21.89
CA PRO A 418 23.69 7.41 20.98
C PRO A 418 22.48 7.00 20.14
N ARG A 419 22.70 6.70 18.87
CA ARG A 419 21.64 6.27 17.94
C ARG A 419 20.85 5.06 18.45
N ARG A 420 21.45 4.20 19.26
CA ARG A 420 20.83 3.02 19.88
C ARG A 420 19.70 3.36 20.85
N TRP A 421 19.68 4.57 21.40
CA TRP A 421 18.63 5.04 22.31
C TRP A 421 17.42 5.63 21.57
N THR A 422 17.44 5.60 20.28
CA THR A 422 16.34 6.06 19.42
C THR A 422 15.71 4.89 18.70
N ARG A 423 14.40 4.81 18.75
CA ARG A 423 13.56 3.89 18.00
C ARG A 423 12.62 4.66 17.10
N ARG A 424 12.28 4.05 15.99
CA ARG A 424 11.21 4.52 15.12
C ARG A 424 10.26 3.38 14.85
N ILE A 425 8.99 3.62 15.11
CA ILE A 425 7.93 2.68 14.85
C ILE A 425 6.90 3.31 13.93
N PHE A 426 6.33 2.53 13.04
CA PHE A 426 5.20 2.98 12.24
C PHE A 426 4.00 3.26 13.13
N ALA A 427 3.24 4.32 12.81
CA ALA A 427 2.00 4.60 13.48
C ALA A 427 0.95 3.54 13.11
N PRO A 428 0.45 2.75 14.04
CA PRO A 428 -0.55 1.71 13.72
C PRO A 428 -1.78 2.29 13.04
N LYS A 429 -2.21 3.49 13.43
CA LYS A 429 -3.34 4.20 12.82
C LYS A 429 -3.16 4.52 11.34
N TYR A 430 -1.92 4.61 10.86
CA TYR A 430 -1.66 5.01 9.49
C TYR A 430 -2.02 3.92 8.47
N PHE A 431 -1.70 2.67 8.81
CA PHE A 431 -1.85 1.53 7.91
C PHE A 431 -3.20 0.84 8.05
N MET A 432 -3.98 1.17 9.06
CA MET A 432 -5.25 0.53 9.35
C MET A 432 -6.43 1.40 8.94
N PRO A 433 -7.55 0.79 8.51
CA PRO A 433 -8.82 1.50 8.32
C PRO A 433 -9.25 2.19 9.61
N LEU A 434 -10.03 3.25 9.49
CA LEU A 434 -10.47 4.09 10.63
C LEU A 434 -11.08 3.27 11.76
N SER A 435 -11.94 2.30 11.42
CA SER A 435 -12.63 1.43 12.39
C SER A 435 -11.71 0.48 13.18
N LYS A 436 -10.47 0.27 12.72
CA LYS A 436 -9.51 -0.66 13.30
C LYS A 436 -8.27 0.00 13.90
N ARG A 437 -8.22 1.32 13.90
CA ARG A 437 -7.06 2.06 14.38
C ARG A 437 -6.93 2.00 15.90
N PRO A 438 -5.82 1.47 16.45
CA PRO A 438 -5.62 1.41 17.87
C PRO A 438 -5.42 2.83 18.47
N GLU A 439 -5.90 3.01 19.67
CA GLU A 439 -5.78 4.30 20.40
C GLU A 439 -4.37 4.54 20.93
N THR A 440 -3.59 3.48 21.09
CA THR A 440 -2.23 3.54 21.64
C THR A 440 -1.23 2.87 20.72
N ALA A 441 0.03 3.24 20.84
CA ALA A 441 1.17 2.57 20.23
C ALA A 441 2.17 2.17 21.32
N THR A 442 2.94 1.09 21.10
CA THR A 442 3.95 0.60 22.03
C THR A 442 5.29 0.43 21.33
N CYS A 443 6.35 0.89 21.95
CA CYS A 443 7.73 0.70 21.53
C CYS A 443 8.49 -0.09 22.60
N PHE A 444 9.46 -0.91 22.20
CA PHE A 444 10.22 -1.76 23.09
C PHE A 444 11.71 -1.40 23.04
N PHE A 445 12.34 -1.38 24.22
CA PHE A 445 13.79 -1.21 24.39
C PHE A 445 14.34 -2.39 25.18
N GLY A 446 15.41 -3.00 24.68
CA GLY A 446 16.19 -3.92 25.50
C GLY A 446 17.00 -3.19 26.56
N TYR A 447 17.28 -3.84 27.69
CA TYR A 447 18.09 -3.24 28.77
C TYR A 447 19.53 -2.91 28.36
N THR A 448 20.01 -3.47 27.25
CA THR A 448 21.33 -3.15 26.67
C THR A 448 21.29 -1.97 25.69
N GLU A 449 20.10 -1.45 25.42
CA GLU A 449 19.88 -0.42 24.40
C GLU A 449 19.65 0.96 24.98
N ILE A 450 19.51 1.07 26.29
CA ILE A 450 19.32 2.32 27.01
C ILE A 450 20.32 2.45 28.14
N PRO A 451 20.61 3.68 28.66
CA PRO A 451 21.48 3.85 29.82
C PRO A 451 20.80 3.28 31.08
N ILE A 452 21.51 2.41 31.78
CA ILE A 452 21.05 1.77 33.02
C ILE A 452 21.65 2.47 34.20
N GLY A 453 20.83 2.67 35.26
CA GLY A 453 21.26 3.35 36.50
C GLY A 453 21.04 4.86 36.51
N GLU A 454 20.77 5.46 35.35
CA GLU A 454 20.39 6.85 35.21
C GLU A 454 18.86 7.03 35.27
N SER A 455 18.40 8.22 35.63
CA SER A 455 17.00 8.61 35.46
C SER A 455 16.76 8.87 33.98
N ILE A 456 15.79 8.18 33.37
CA ILE A 456 15.49 8.25 31.96
C ILE A 456 14.04 8.66 31.74
N ARG A 457 13.80 9.64 30.88
CA ARG A 457 12.48 9.89 30.29
C ARG A 457 12.44 9.44 28.85
N PHE A 458 11.25 9.12 28.34
CA PHE A 458 11.04 8.81 26.93
C PHE A 458 10.37 9.99 26.24
N ALA A 459 11.03 10.50 25.21
CA ALA A 459 10.54 11.55 24.32
C ALA A 459 9.89 10.90 23.11
N VAL A 460 8.61 11.18 22.85
CA VAL A 460 7.85 10.62 21.73
C VAL A 460 7.46 11.73 20.78
N THR A 461 7.92 11.65 19.54
CA THR A 461 7.68 12.64 18.47
C THR A 461 6.89 12.02 17.34
N PRO A 462 5.70 12.52 16.98
CA PRO A 462 4.94 12.04 15.84
C PRO A 462 5.49 12.66 14.56
N MET A 463 5.48 11.89 13.46
CA MET A 463 6.01 12.31 12.17
C MET A 463 5.03 11.99 11.06
N ASP A 464 4.95 12.87 10.05
CA ASP A 464 4.15 12.62 8.85
C ASP A 464 4.91 11.83 7.77
N ALA A 465 4.21 11.50 6.67
CA ALA A 465 4.77 10.73 5.56
C ALA A 465 5.91 11.44 4.80
N VAL A 466 6.03 12.74 4.91
CA VAL A 466 7.08 13.54 4.25
C VAL A 466 8.21 13.96 5.19
N GLY A 467 8.15 13.50 6.45
CA GLY A 467 9.24 13.66 7.44
C GLY A 467 9.12 14.90 8.33
N ASN A 468 8.01 15.64 8.28
CA ASN A 468 7.80 16.73 9.23
C ASN A 468 7.51 16.17 10.64
N ARG A 469 8.02 16.87 11.65
CA ARG A 469 7.96 16.48 13.05
C ARG A 469 6.90 17.31 13.78
N GLY A 470 6.03 16.65 14.51
CA GLY A 470 5.10 17.30 15.42
C GLY A 470 5.74 17.60 16.79
N LYS A 471 4.94 18.15 17.70
CA LYS A 471 5.38 18.44 19.08
C LYS A 471 5.68 17.13 19.82
N THR A 472 6.83 17.07 20.46
CA THR A 472 7.25 15.95 21.30
C THR A 472 6.49 15.96 22.64
N ILE A 473 6.08 14.78 23.08
CA ILE A 473 5.58 14.54 24.43
C ILE A 473 6.58 13.71 25.24
N TYR A 474 6.55 13.80 26.54
CA TYR A 474 7.54 13.18 27.42
C TYR A 474 6.86 12.33 28.49
N SER A 475 7.46 11.17 28.80
CA SER A 475 7.11 10.41 29.98
C SER A 475 7.67 11.06 31.24
N LYS A 476 7.18 10.65 32.41
CA LYS A 476 7.91 10.87 33.69
C LYS A 476 9.24 10.13 33.61
N GLY A 477 10.23 10.64 34.38
CA GLY A 477 11.51 9.98 34.56
C GLY A 477 11.37 8.63 35.27
N SER A 478 12.16 7.67 34.87
CA SER A 478 12.22 6.33 35.47
C SER A 478 13.67 5.86 35.56
N LYS A 479 14.02 5.17 36.66
CA LYS A 479 15.34 4.59 36.82
C LYS A 479 15.29 3.09 36.67
N PHE A 480 16.06 2.57 35.75
CA PHE A 480 16.09 1.13 35.43
C PHE A 480 17.35 0.48 35.97
N THR A 481 17.22 -0.74 36.46
CA THR A 481 18.35 -1.58 36.87
C THR A 481 18.40 -2.84 36.01
N LYS A 482 19.61 -3.30 35.69
CA LYS A 482 19.78 -4.51 34.84
C LYS A 482 19.08 -5.71 35.52
N PRO A 483 18.25 -6.48 34.78
CA PRO A 483 17.69 -7.73 35.29
C PRO A 483 18.81 -8.69 35.70
N ALA A 484 18.60 -9.46 36.76
CA ALA A 484 19.49 -10.55 37.10
C ALA A 484 19.65 -11.50 35.93
N ALA A 485 20.87 -11.92 35.62
CA ALA A 485 21.08 -12.96 34.62
C ALA A 485 20.26 -14.19 35.05
N LYS A 486 19.38 -14.70 34.17
CA LYS A 486 18.72 -15.98 34.40
C LYS A 486 19.81 -17.01 34.61
N ALA A 487 19.81 -17.71 35.75
CA ALA A 487 20.70 -18.83 35.96
C ALA A 487 20.57 -19.75 34.72
N ALA A 488 21.69 -20.07 34.08
CA ALA A 488 21.69 -20.96 32.93
C ALA A 488 20.92 -22.24 33.36
N GLU A 489 19.84 -22.56 32.69
CA GLU A 489 19.24 -23.87 32.86
C GLU A 489 20.35 -24.89 32.70
N PRO A 490 20.53 -25.81 33.66
CA PRO A 490 21.54 -26.85 33.51
C PRO A 490 21.31 -27.53 32.15
N ALA A 491 22.34 -27.57 31.34
CA ALA A 491 22.28 -28.19 30.01
C ALA A 491 21.55 -29.50 30.18
N LYS A 492 20.40 -29.68 29.50
CA LYS A 492 19.76 -30.97 29.44
C LYS A 492 20.84 -31.96 29.04
N THR A 493 21.22 -32.83 29.96
CA THR A 493 22.14 -33.94 29.69
C THR A 493 21.58 -34.61 28.44
N ALA A 494 22.37 -34.62 27.39
CA ALA A 494 22.00 -35.26 26.14
C ALA A 494 21.62 -36.71 26.48
N GLU A 495 20.40 -37.09 26.17
CA GLU A 495 19.98 -38.49 26.22
C GLU A 495 20.99 -39.30 25.44
N PRO A 496 21.50 -40.41 26.02
CA PRO A 496 22.45 -41.25 25.30
C PRO A 496 21.80 -41.69 23.98
N PRO A 497 22.54 -41.76 22.90
CA PRO A 497 22.02 -42.14 21.60
C PRO A 497 21.35 -43.50 21.67
N LYS A 498 20.09 -43.57 21.25
CA LYS A 498 19.32 -44.79 21.15
C LYS A 498 20.13 -45.83 20.36
N PRO A 499 20.29 -47.09 20.86
CA PRO A 499 21.05 -48.09 20.14
C PRO A 499 20.50 -48.27 18.72
N ALA A 500 21.43 -48.33 17.75
CA ALA A 500 21.10 -48.52 16.35
C ALA A 500 20.32 -49.84 16.18
N ALA A 501 19.22 -49.80 15.46
CA ALA A 501 18.46 -50.98 15.09
C ALA A 501 19.31 -51.91 14.27
N PRO A 502 19.23 -53.25 14.47
CA PRO A 502 20.05 -54.21 13.74
C PRO A 502 19.81 -54.14 12.24
N ALA A 503 20.90 -54.16 11.47
CA ALA A 503 20.87 -54.12 10.03
C ALA A 503 20.06 -55.30 9.46
N LYS A 504 19.15 -55.04 8.53
CA LYS A 504 18.44 -56.06 7.75
C LYS A 504 19.48 -56.89 6.95
N PRO A 505 19.32 -58.22 6.88
CA PRO A 505 20.20 -59.06 6.05
C PRO A 505 20.08 -58.66 4.56
N ALA A 506 21.21 -58.61 3.88
CA ALA A 506 21.31 -58.39 2.45
C ALA A 506 20.58 -59.50 1.67
N GLU A 507 19.63 -59.12 0.83
CA GLU A 507 19.04 -60.01 -0.16
C GLU A 507 20.07 -60.34 -1.25
N LYS A 508 20.21 -61.64 -1.50
CA LYS A 508 21.05 -62.16 -2.59
C LYS A 508 20.47 -61.81 -3.96
N PRO A 509 21.28 -61.44 -4.94
CA PRO A 509 20.80 -61.19 -6.29
C PRO A 509 20.32 -62.48 -6.95
N ALA A 510 19.09 -62.46 -7.48
CA ALA A 510 18.57 -63.51 -8.36
C ALA A 510 19.24 -63.45 -9.72
N ALA A 511 19.81 -64.55 -10.14
CA ALA A 511 20.32 -64.75 -11.48
C ALA A 511 19.11 -64.96 -12.46
N LYS A 512 19.04 -64.16 -13.49
CA LYS A 512 18.88 -64.45 -14.91
C LYS A 512 18.55 -63.17 -15.66
#